data_a7cbbc7a51b1324c964ea4386af1bb37
#
_entry.id   a7cbbc7a51b1324c964ea4386af1bb37
#
_cell.length_a   1.000
_cell.length_b   1.000
_cell.length_c   1.000
_cell.angle_alpha   90.00
_cell.angle_beta   90.00
_cell.angle_gamma   90.00
#
_symmetry.space_group_name_H-M   'P 1'
#
loop_
_entity.id
_entity.type
_entity.pdbx_description
1 polymer ?
#
loop_
_entity_poly.entity_id
_entity_poly.type
_entity_poly.pdbx_seq_one_letter_code
_entity_poly.pdbx_strand_id
1 'polypeptide(L)'
;MIDSRTFRNVLGRFATGVSVIAIGIDEGVHAMTANAVCALSLDPPQVLFCPNKQGRLAQLLPTIERFSVSFLREEQQALSTYFAGGWKEPQPPSFRFVQDHGAPRLEGSLAALVC
;
A
#
# COMPACT_ATOMS: atom_id res chain seq x y z
N MET A 1 -21.29 -0.25 -21.66
CA MET A 1 -20.12 -0.19 -20.75
C MET A 1 -20.48 -0.90 -19.44
N ILE A 2 -19.55 -1.66 -18.89
CA ILE A 2 -19.73 -2.33 -17.61
C ILE A 2 -19.84 -1.29 -16.48
N ASP A 3 -20.80 -1.49 -15.55
CA ASP A 3 -20.91 -0.60 -14.39
C ASP A 3 -19.82 -0.91 -13.33
N SER A 4 -19.52 0.08 -12.49
CA SER A 4 -18.42 0.00 -11.52
C SER A 4 -18.59 -1.15 -10.50
N ARG A 5 -19.83 -1.47 -10.13
CA ARG A 5 -20.10 -2.52 -9.14
C ARG A 5 -19.79 -3.89 -9.74
N THR A 6 -20.28 -4.14 -10.94
CA THR A 6 -20.01 -5.39 -11.67
C THR A 6 -18.52 -5.55 -11.92
N PHE A 7 -17.85 -4.49 -12.36
CA PHE A 7 -16.40 -4.49 -12.56
C PHE A 7 -15.65 -4.89 -11.28
N ARG A 8 -15.96 -4.27 -10.15
CA ARG A 8 -15.36 -4.61 -8.85
C ARG A 8 -15.60 -6.05 -8.45
N ASN A 9 -16.82 -6.54 -8.65
CA ASN A 9 -17.20 -7.91 -8.29
C ASN A 9 -16.39 -8.94 -9.11
N VAL A 10 -16.20 -8.67 -10.38
CA VAL A 10 -15.39 -9.54 -11.26
C VAL A 10 -13.92 -9.49 -10.85
N LEU A 11 -13.36 -8.29 -10.73
CA LEU A 11 -11.93 -8.13 -10.37
C LEU A 11 -11.64 -8.62 -8.94
N GLY A 12 -12.61 -8.57 -8.05
CA GLY A 12 -12.50 -9.12 -6.70
C GLY A 12 -12.34 -10.65 -6.66
N ARG A 13 -12.61 -11.34 -7.76
CA ARG A 13 -12.35 -12.79 -7.89
C ARG A 13 -10.90 -13.09 -8.25
N PHE A 14 -10.16 -12.09 -8.70
CA PHE A 14 -8.75 -12.24 -9.02
C PHE A 14 -7.91 -12.09 -7.74
N ALA A 15 -7.40 -13.23 -7.25
CA ALA A 15 -6.60 -13.25 -6.03
C ALA A 15 -5.26 -12.56 -6.26
N THR A 16 -4.94 -11.60 -5.41
CA THR A 16 -3.66 -10.87 -5.41
C THR A 16 -3.06 -10.88 -4.01
N GLY A 17 -1.76 -10.60 -3.91
CA GLY A 17 -1.18 -10.17 -2.66
C GLY A 17 -1.79 -8.83 -2.23
N VAL A 18 -1.70 -8.53 -0.95
CA VAL A 18 -2.10 -7.24 -0.39
C VAL A 18 -0.85 -6.55 0.13
N SER A 19 -0.69 -5.28 -0.21
CA SER A 19 0.46 -4.49 0.21
C SER A 19 0.03 -3.20 0.90
N VAL A 20 0.96 -2.63 1.65
CA VAL A 20 0.87 -1.28 2.19
C VAL A 20 1.96 -0.44 1.54
N ILE A 21 1.54 0.61 0.85
CA ILE A 21 2.44 1.62 0.29
C ILE A 21 2.62 2.69 1.35
N ALA A 22 3.86 3.01 1.71
CA ALA A 22 4.15 3.99 2.75
C ALA A 22 5.17 5.03 2.29
N ILE A 23 4.94 6.26 2.71
CA ILE A 23 5.83 7.40 2.45
C ILE A 23 6.07 8.16 3.76
N GLY A 24 7.27 8.75 3.87
CA GLY A 24 7.57 9.68 4.94
C GLY A 24 7.03 11.07 4.59
N ILE A 25 6.37 11.69 5.56
CA ILE A 25 5.88 13.06 5.47
C ILE A 25 6.33 13.82 6.72
N ASP A 26 6.16 15.16 6.74
CA ASP A 26 6.62 15.98 7.87
C ASP A 26 5.98 15.55 9.19
N GLU A 27 4.70 15.17 9.19
CA GLU A 27 3.96 14.72 10.37
C GLU A 27 4.20 13.24 10.72
N GLY A 28 5.07 12.52 9.99
CA GLY A 28 5.36 11.10 10.26
C GLY A 28 5.26 10.22 9.02
N VAL A 29 4.30 9.31 8.99
CA VAL A 29 4.12 8.34 7.90
C VAL A 29 2.70 8.43 7.35
N HIS A 30 2.58 8.50 6.04
CA HIS A 30 1.31 8.28 5.35
C HIS A 30 1.38 6.93 4.63
N ALA A 31 0.34 6.12 4.79
CA ALA A 31 0.30 4.79 4.20
C ALA A 31 -1.09 4.44 3.68
N MET A 32 -1.14 3.60 2.67
CA MET A 32 -2.40 3.08 2.13
C MET A 32 -2.27 1.61 1.72
N THR A 33 -3.36 0.88 1.86
CA THR A 33 -3.48 -0.48 1.33
C THR A 33 -3.61 -0.46 -0.18
N ALA A 34 -2.88 -1.33 -0.86
CA ALA A 34 -2.95 -1.45 -2.31
C ALA A 34 -2.82 -2.92 -2.73
N ASN A 35 -3.67 -3.34 -3.66
CA ASN A 35 -3.53 -4.62 -4.34
C ASN A 35 -3.19 -4.45 -5.83
N ALA A 36 -3.29 -3.23 -6.37
CA ALA A 36 -2.93 -2.90 -7.75
C ALA A 36 -1.42 -2.65 -7.85
N VAL A 37 -0.63 -3.69 -7.60
CA VAL A 37 0.83 -3.69 -7.64
C VAL A 37 1.30 -4.83 -8.51
N CYS A 38 2.24 -4.55 -9.41
CA CYS A 38 2.86 -5.62 -10.19
C CYS A 38 4.32 -5.28 -10.51
N ALA A 39 5.10 -6.31 -10.85
CA ALA A 39 6.42 -6.13 -11.41
C ALA A 39 6.29 -5.60 -12.84
N LEU A 40 6.96 -4.50 -13.13
CA LEU A 40 6.95 -3.87 -14.46
C LEU A 40 8.16 -4.29 -15.29
N SER A 41 9.33 -4.37 -14.67
CA SER A 41 10.59 -4.67 -15.37
C SER A 41 11.60 -5.32 -14.40
N LEU A 42 12.43 -6.21 -14.95
CA LEU A 42 13.55 -6.80 -14.20
C LEU A 42 14.87 -6.06 -14.45
N ASP A 43 14.99 -5.42 -15.60
CA ASP A 43 16.20 -4.68 -15.96
C ASP A 43 15.83 -3.38 -16.71
N PRO A 44 15.87 -2.22 -16.03
CA PRO A 44 16.09 -2.06 -14.59
C PRO A 44 14.90 -2.57 -13.77
N PRO A 45 15.11 -2.95 -12.50
CA PRO A 45 14.01 -3.42 -11.66
C PRO A 45 13.00 -2.29 -11.38
N GLN A 46 11.75 -2.52 -11.75
CA GLN A 46 10.69 -1.53 -11.60
C GLN A 46 9.40 -2.21 -11.15
N VAL A 47 8.65 -1.50 -10.31
CA VAL A 47 7.30 -1.88 -9.90
C VAL A 47 6.31 -0.82 -10.37
N LEU A 48 5.08 -1.27 -10.62
CA LEU A 48 3.96 -0.41 -10.95
C LEU A 48 2.91 -0.55 -9.87
N PHE A 49 2.37 0.56 -9.38
CA PHE A 49 1.17 0.55 -8.58
C PHE A 49 0.25 1.71 -9.00
N CYS A 50 -1.05 1.55 -8.73
CA CYS A 50 -2.07 2.47 -9.20
C CYS A 50 -2.87 3.04 -8.03
N PRO A 51 -2.47 4.18 -7.45
CA PRO A 51 -3.25 4.84 -6.41
C PRO A 51 -4.44 5.57 -7.02
N ASN A 52 -5.49 5.79 -6.22
CA ASN A 52 -6.60 6.64 -6.63
C ASN A 52 -6.09 8.07 -6.81
N LYS A 53 -6.39 8.66 -7.96
CA LYS A 53 -5.97 10.03 -8.30
C LYS A 53 -6.44 11.08 -7.29
N GLN A 54 -7.59 10.87 -6.67
CA GLN A 54 -8.16 11.78 -5.67
C GLN A 54 -7.66 11.48 -4.26
N GLY A 55 -6.91 10.40 -4.08
CA GLY A 55 -6.36 10.01 -2.78
C GLY A 55 -5.18 10.89 -2.37
N ARG A 56 -4.95 10.97 -1.07
CA ARG A 56 -3.85 11.77 -0.51
C ARG A 56 -2.48 11.29 -1.01
N LEU A 57 -2.28 9.97 -1.12
CA LEU A 57 -1.02 9.42 -1.59
C LEU A 57 -0.65 9.94 -2.99
N ALA A 58 -1.61 9.89 -3.92
CA ALA A 58 -1.38 10.35 -5.29
C ALA A 58 -1.00 11.84 -5.34
N GLN A 59 -1.56 12.65 -4.45
CA GLN A 59 -1.24 14.08 -4.35
C GLN A 59 0.16 14.33 -3.78
N LEU A 60 0.62 13.47 -2.88
CA LEU A 60 1.92 13.61 -2.21
C LEU A 60 3.09 13.03 -3.01
N LEU A 61 2.84 11.98 -3.81
CA LEU A 61 3.88 11.28 -4.56
C LEU A 61 4.81 12.19 -5.37
N PRO A 62 4.33 13.23 -6.06
CA PRO A 62 5.25 14.11 -6.82
C PRO A 62 6.29 14.82 -5.97
N THR A 63 6.06 14.95 -4.66
CA THR A 63 6.99 15.60 -3.72
C THR A 63 7.85 14.60 -2.95
N ILE A 64 7.65 13.30 -3.18
CA ILE A 64 8.30 12.22 -2.44
C ILE A 64 9.39 11.60 -3.29
N GLU A 65 10.57 11.46 -2.71
CA GLU A 65 11.71 10.85 -3.40
C GLU A 65 11.67 9.32 -3.32
N ARG A 66 11.23 8.77 -2.19
CA ARG A 66 11.23 7.32 -1.94
C ARG A 66 9.95 6.87 -1.27
N PHE A 67 9.55 5.65 -1.56
CA PHE A 67 8.41 5.00 -0.92
C PHE A 67 8.71 3.53 -0.68
N SER A 68 7.93 2.89 0.17
CA SER A 68 8.02 1.44 0.38
C SER A 68 6.76 0.72 -0.09
N VAL A 69 6.94 -0.54 -0.44
CA VAL A 69 5.86 -1.49 -0.70
C VAL A 69 6.08 -2.66 0.26
N SER A 70 5.23 -2.82 1.26
CA SER A 70 5.30 -3.90 2.24
C SER A 70 4.20 -4.91 1.96
N PHE A 71 4.56 -6.14 1.62
CA PHE A 71 3.59 -7.21 1.35
C PHE A 71 3.13 -7.82 2.67
N LEU A 72 1.82 -7.84 2.91
CA LEU A 72 1.25 -8.28 4.17
C LEU A 72 1.23 -9.79 4.30
N ARG A 73 1.35 -10.26 5.53
CA ARG A 73 1.10 -11.65 5.91
C ARG A 73 -0.40 -11.89 6.06
N GLU A 74 -0.81 -13.14 6.05
CA GLU A 74 -2.20 -13.54 6.30
C GLU A 74 -2.73 -12.99 7.63
N GLU A 75 -1.92 -13.04 8.70
CA GLU A 75 -2.32 -12.56 10.02
C GLU A 75 -2.36 -11.03 10.15
N GLN A 76 -2.01 -10.30 9.11
CA GLN A 76 -2.02 -8.83 9.09
C GLN A 76 -3.28 -8.24 8.43
N GLN A 77 -4.36 -8.99 8.37
CA GLN A 77 -5.62 -8.52 7.77
C GLN A 77 -6.13 -7.23 8.42
N ALA A 78 -5.95 -7.07 9.73
CA ALA A 78 -6.32 -5.84 10.44
C ALA A 78 -5.59 -4.61 9.86
N LEU A 79 -4.33 -4.75 9.50
CA LEU A 79 -3.55 -3.66 8.89
C LEU A 79 -4.06 -3.32 7.49
N SER A 80 -4.44 -4.32 6.71
CA SER A 80 -5.06 -4.11 5.40
C SER A 80 -6.32 -3.25 5.53
N THR A 81 -7.19 -3.58 6.47
CA THR A 81 -8.42 -2.83 6.73
C THR A 81 -8.14 -1.42 7.22
N TYR A 82 -7.19 -1.29 8.16
CA TYR A 82 -6.83 -0.01 8.76
C TYR A 82 -6.31 1.00 7.70
N PHE A 83 -5.33 0.60 6.92
CA PHE A 83 -4.72 1.47 5.90
C PHE A 83 -5.61 1.67 4.66
N ALA A 84 -6.68 0.89 4.53
CA ALA A 84 -7.71 1.12 3.52
C ALA A 84 -8.81 2.10 3.97
N GLY A 85 -8.75 2.57 5.23
CA GLY A 85 -9.76 3.47 5.79
C GLY A 85 -11.02 2.78 6.29
N GLY A 86 -11.02 1.45 6.36
CA GLY A 86 -12.18 0.65 6.80
C GLY A 86 -12.18 0.27 8.29
N TRP A 87 -11.21 0.74 9.05
CA TRP A 87 -11.10 0.41 10.47
C TRP A 87 -12.16 1.13 11.29
N LYS A 88 -12.89 0.38 12.12
CA LYS A 88 -14.03 0.90 12.89
C LYS A 88 -13.82 0.88 14.40
N GLU A 89 -12.74 0.29 14.87
CA GLU A 89 -12.44 0.22 16.30
C GLU A 89 -11.84 1.55 16.78
N PRO A 90 -12.05 1.94 18.07
CA PRO A 90 -11.50 3.19 18.59
C PRO A 90 -9.98 3.22 18.65
N GLN A 91 -9.36 2.06 18.90
CA GLN A 91 -7.90 1.94 18.97
C GLN A 91 -7.36 1.40 17.65
N PRO A 92 -6.26 1.97 17.11
CA PRO A 92 -5.64 1.42 15.92
C PRO A 92 -5.09 0.02 16.20
N PRO A 93 -4.95 -0.84 15.17
CA PRO A 93 -4.25 -2.10 15.33
C PRO A 93 -2.78 -1.87 15.67
N SER A 94 -2.12 -2.88 16.22
CA SER A 94 -0.69 -2.78 16.54
C SER A 94 0.14 -2.88 15.26
N PHE A 95 0.99 -1.89 15.04
CA PHE A 95 1.96 -1.89 13.93
C PHE A 95 3.10 -0.93 14.23
N ARG A 96 4.19 -1.08 13.49
CA ARG A 96 5.33 -0.18 13.56
C ARG A 96 5.97 -0.03 12.19
N PHE A 97 6.32 1.22 11.84
CA PHE A 97 7.16 1.51 10.68
C PHE A 97 8.62 1.63 11.14
N VAL A 98 9.53 1.11 10.33
CA VAL A 98 10.97 1.27 10.51
C VAL A 98 11.53 1.99 9.30
N GLN A 99 12.52 2.85 9.53
CA GLN A 99 13.20 3.54 8.43
C GLN A 99 14.16 2.59 7.74
N ASP A 100 14.08 2.54 6.42
CA ASP A 100 14.89 1.67 5.60
C ASP A 100 15.19 2.37 4.27
N HIS A 101 16.46 2.62 3.99
CA HIS A 101 16.93 3.25 2.73
C HIS A 101 16.16 4.53 2.36
N GLY A 102 15.76 5.33 3.35
CA GLY A 102 15.12 6.62 3.13
C GLY A 102 13.60 6.57 3.00
N ALA A 103 12.97 5.46 3.28
CA ALA A 103 11.51 5.35 3.34
C ALA A 103 11.06 4.54 4.57
N PRO A 104 9.88 4.83 5.13
CA PRO A 104 9.31 3.99 6.17
C PRO A 104 8.77 2.71 5.55
N ARG A 105 9.10 1.56 6.11
CA ARG A 105 8.48 0.29 5.75
C ARG A 105 7.84 -0.36 6.96
N LEU A 106 6.84 -1.18 6.71
CA LEU A 106 6.08 -1.83 7.77
C LEU A 106 6.89 -3.01 8.34
N GLU A 107 7.18 -2.95 9.65
CA GLU A 107 7.88 -4.02 10.34
C GLU A 107 7.02 -5.29 10.39
N GLY A 108 7.65 -6.45 10.23
CA GLY A 108 6.98 -7.75 10.33
C GLY A 108 6.17 -8.15 9.10
N SER A 109 6.27 -7.43 8.01
CA SER A 109 5.64 -7.84 6.76
C SER A 109 6.32 -9.09 6.16
N LEU A 110 5.64 -9.73 5.22
CA LEU A 110 6.17 -10.93 4.54
C LEU A 110 7.45 -10.59 3.76
N ALA A 111 7.44 -9.47 3.07
CA ALA A 111 8.56 -8.93 2.31
C ALA A 111 8.31 -7.44 2.06
N ALA A 112 9.35 -6.69 1.73
CA ALA A 112 9.22 -5.28 1.41
C ALA A 112 10.22 -4.84 0.36
N LEU A 113 9.83 -3.83 -0.40
CA LEU A 113 10.69 -3.12 -1.35
C LEU A 113 10.76 -1.65 -0.94
N VAL A 114 11.93 -1.05 -1.08
CA VAL A 114 12.10 0.41 -1.01
C VAL A 114 12.43 0.89 -2.41
N CYS A 115 11.64 1.84 -2.89
CA CYS A 115 11.68 2.32 -4.28
C CYS A 115 12.00 3.81 -4.33
#